data_1debc0b6db29347916550a0a90ed6d14
#
_entry.id   1debc0b6db29347916550a0a90ed6d14
#
_cell.length_a   1.000
_cell.length_b   1.000
_cell.length_c   1.000
_cell.angle_alpha   90.00
_cell.angle_beta   90.00
_cell.angle_gamma   90.00
#
_symmetry.space_group_name_H-M   'P 1'
#
loop_
_entity.id
_entity.type
_entity.pdbx_description
1 polymer ?
#
loop_
_entity_poly.entity_id
_entity_poly.type
_entity_poly.pdbx_seq_one_letter_code
_entity_poly.pdbx_strand_id
1 'polypeptide(L)'
;MAVSVFDLFKIGIGPSSSHTVGPMRAAARFVSRWLDEKGVLTRVARVRGELFGSLAHTGRGHGTDKAVLCGFEGEWPDKIDPDTIPGRLERIRASKNIRLLGRHEIAFDEKSDLIFNKRTKLPYHSNGMRFTAYDTAGNELATRDYYSVGGGFVVNHDEAAEDRIVADTTALPHPFHTGDQLLKACDESGKSIAQVMFENEKAWRSESEIRSGLLTIWKAMQDCVARGMRETGVLPGGLKVQRRAPAMVKDLCDRPEASLKDPLTILDWVNLYALAVNEENAAGGRVVTAPTNGAAGIIPAVLHYYHRFVPGATEQGVLDFLLTAAAIGILYKENASISGAEVGCQGEVGVACSMAAGGLTAALGGSIYQVENAAEIGMEHNLGLTCDPIGGLVQIPCIERNAMGAVKAINAQRMAMRGDGKHRVSLDKVIKTMRDTGRDMQDKYKETSRGGLAVNVIEC
;
A
#
# COMPACT_ATOMS: atom_id res chain seq x y z
N MET A 1 -1.02 17.59 -10.09
CA MET A 1 -2.11 17.07 -9.23
C MET A 1 -1.66 17.22 -7.79
N ALA A 2 -2.44 17.88 -6.92
CA ALA A 2 -2.05 17.96 -5.52
C ALA A 2 -2.29 16.61 -4.84
N VAL A 3 -1.28 16.07 -4.17
CA VAL A 3 -1.31 14.78 -3.47
C VAL A 3 -0.90 14.99 -2.02
N SER A 4 -1.75 14.58 -1.10
CA SER A 4 -1.50 14.69 0.34
C SER A 4 -0.62 13.54 0.84
N VAL A 5 0.11 13.75 1.92
CA VAL A 5 0.83 12.68 2.64
C VAL A 5 -0.11 11.55 3.05
N PHE A 6 -1.36 11.88 3.41
CA PHE A 6 -2.40 10.92 3.78
C PHE A 6 -2.98 10.14 2.59
N ASP A 7 -2.63 10.52 1.37
CA ASP A 7 -2.93 9.72 0.17
C ASP A 7 -1.94 8.61 -0.06
N LEU A 8 -0.70 8.77 0.37
CA LEU A 8 0.35 7.75 0.27
C LEU A 8 0.39 6.81 1.49
N PHE A 9 0.07 7.34 2.67
CA PHE A 9 0.01 6.57 3.91
C PHE A 9 -1.43 6.39 4.34
N LYS A 10 -2.02 5.25 4.01
CA LYS A 10 -3.40 4.92 4.35
C LYS A 10 -3.47 3.72 5.27
N ILE A 11 -4.12 3.89 6.41
CA ILE A 11 -4.47 2.75 7.26
C ILE A 11 -5.52 1.91 6.52
N GLY A 12 -5.31 0.60 6.50
CA GLY A 12 -6.20 -0.34 5.82
C GLY A 12 -5.94 -1.76 6.27
N ILE A 13 -6.34 -2.71 5.44
CA ILE A 13 -6.15 -4.14 5.68
C ILE A 13 -5.39 -4.79 4.53
N GLY A 14 -4.67 -5.88 4.86
CA GLY A 14 -4.02 -6.72 3.86
C GLY A 14 -4.99 -7.59 3.04
N PRO A 15 -4.47 -8.30 2.03
CA PRO A 15 -3.06 -8.31 1.65
C PRO A 15 -2.68 -7.29 0.56
N SER A 16 -3.63 -6.67 -0.15
CA SER A 16 -3.34 -5.85 -1.34
C SER A 16 -4.10 -4.52 -1.35
N SER A 17 -3.40 -3.43 -1.64
CA SER A 17 -4.03 -2.12 -1.81
C SER A 17 -4.98 -2.08 -3.01
N SER A 18 -4.61 -2.71 -4.14
CA SER A 18 -5.40 -2.73 -5.36
C SER A 18 -6.50 -3.80 -5.39
N HIS A 19 -6.26 -4.97 -4.75
CA HIS A 19 -7.16 -6.11 -4.80
C HIS A 19 -8.00 -6.31 -3.54
N THR A 20 -7.68 -5.64 -2.43
CA THR A 20 -8.42 -5.71 -1.16
C THR A 20 -8.99 -4.35 -0.77
N VAL A 21 -8.10 -3.37 -0.50
CA VAL A 21 -8.51 -2.03 -0.04
C VAL A 21 -9.39 -1.31 -1.05
N GLY A 22 -8.98 -1.30 -2.33
CA GLY A 22 -9.74 -0.69 -3.41
C GLY A 22 -11.15 -1.29 -3.58
N PRO A 23 -11.29 -2.61 -3.77
CA PRO A 23 -12.60 -3.26 -3.89
C PRO A 23 -13.51 -3.07 -2.68
N MET A 24 -13.00 -3.13 -1.44
CA MET A 24 -13.81 -2.83 -0.25
C MET A 24 -14.34 -1.40 -0.28
N ARG A 25 -13.47 -0.43 -0.59
CA ARG A 25 -13.85 0.99 -0.69
C ARG A 25 -14.87 1.24 -1.81
N ALA A 26 -14.71 0.59 -2.96
CA ALA A 26 -15.65 0.69 -4.07
C ALA A 26 -17.03 0.15 -3.69
N ALA A 27 -17.08 -1.03 -3.07
CA ALA A 27 -18.32 -1.65 -2.61
C ALA A 27 -19.02 -0.80 -1.53
N ALA A 28 -18.27 -0.29 -0.54
CA ALA A 28 -18.80 0.61 0.48
C ALA A 28 -19.34 1.93 -0.13
N ARG A 29 -18.60 2.51 -1.11
CA ARG A 29 -19.09 3.70 -1.85
C ARG A 29 -20.37 3.41 -2.63
N PHE A 30 -20.47 2.25 -3.26
CA PHE A 30 -21.66 1.87 -4.00
C PHE A 30 -22.90 1.83 -3.11
N VAL A 31 -22.82 1.11 -1.99
CA VAL A 31 -23.98 0.99 -1.10
C VAL A 31 -24.33 2.29 -0.38
N SER A 32 -23.33 3.10 0.02
CA SER A 32 -23.58 4.37 0.72
C SER A 32 -24.11 5.45 -0.24
N ARG A 33 -23.40 5.73 -1.33
CA ARG A 33 -23.72 6.85 -2.23
C ARG A 33 -24.87 6.57 -3.19
N TRP A 34 -24.89 5.34 -3.77
CA TRP A 34 -25.82 5.02 -4.84
C TRP A 34 -27.08 4.31 -4.39
N LEU A 35 -27.08 3.68 -3.22
CA LEU A 35 -28.28 3.04 -2.68
C LEU A 35 -28.88 3.85 -1.55
N ASP A 36 -28.08 4.25 -0.57
CA ASP A 36 -28.58 4.95 0.61
C ASP A 36 -28.85 6.43 0.38
N GLU A 37 -27.85 7.22 -0.04
CA GLU A 37 -28.03 8.65 -0.32
C GLU A 37 -29.07 8.92 -1.42
N LYS A 38 -29.27 7.98 -2.35
CA LYS A 38 -30.32 8.06 -3.38
C LYS A 38 -31.70 7.55 -2.90
N GLY A 39 -31.80 7.07 -1.66
CA GLY A 39 -33.05 6.64 -1.04
C GLY A 39 -33.64 5.36 -1.62
N VAL A 40 -32.82 4.53 -2.28
CA VAL A 40 -33.28 3.27 -2.90
C VAL A 40 -32.90 2.01 -2.14
N LEU A 41 -32.10 2.12 -1.06
CA LEU A 41 -31.56 0.99 -0.32
C LEU A 41 -32.62 -0.03 0.10
N THR A 42 -33.75 0.43 0.63
CA THR A 42 -34.84 -0.44 1.12
C THR A 42 -35.61 -1.17 0.01
N ARG A 43 -35.44 -0.73 -1.25
CA ARG A 43 -36.04 -1.37 -2.44
C ARG A 43 -35.15 -2.43 -3.04
N VAL A 44 -33.89 -2.52 -2.62
CA VAL A 44 -32.94 -3.51 -3.16
C VAL A 44 -33.36 -4.90 -2.71
N ALA A 45 -33.59 -5.80 -3.67
CA ALA A 45 -33.85 -7.21 -3.43
C ALA A 45 -32.64 -8.08 -3.78
N ARG A 46 -31.75 -7.60 -4.65
CA ARG A 46 -30.53 -8.29 -5.06
C ARG A 46 -29.41 -7.30 -5.35
N VAL A 47 -28.19 -7.65 -4.97
CA VAL A 47 -26.96 -6.97 -5.40
C VAL A 47 -26.06 -7.95 -6.13
N ARG A 48 -25.42 -7.50 -7.22
CA ARG A 48 -24.46 -8.29 -7.99
C ARG A 48 -23.15 -7.54 -8.11
N GLY A 49 -22.04 -8.23 -7.85
CA GLY A 49 -20.69 -7.77 -8.09
C GLY A 49 -20.04 -8.54 -9.23
N GLU A 50 -19.42 -7.84 -10.17
CA GLU A 50 -18.64 -8.44 -11.25
C GLU A 50 -17.22 -7.88 -11.22
N LEU A 51 -16.25 -8.78 -11.18
CA LEU A 51 -14.82 -8.47 -11.12
C LEU A 51 -14.20 -8.81 -12.47
N PHE A 52 -13.35 -7.92 -13.00
CA PHE A 52 -12.79 -8.03 -14.33
C PHE A 52 -11.26 -7.98 -14.31
N GLY A 53 -10.63 -8.48 -15.39
CA GLY A 53 -9.19 -8.40 -15.61
C GLY A 53 -8.39 -9.00 -14.46
N SER A 54 -7.43 -8.26 -13.89
CA SER A 54 -6.56 -8.75 -12.81
C SER A 54 -7.35 -9.14 -11.55
N LEU A 55 -8.37 -8.36 -11.17
CA LEU A 55 -9.26 -8.71 -10.04
C LEU A 55 -9.96 -10.07 -10.24
N ALA A 56 -10.29 -10.43 -11.47
CA ALA A 56 -10.90 -11.73 -11.76
C ALA A 56 -9.88 -12.88 -11.71
N HIS A 57 -8.63 -12.64 -12.10
CA HIS A 57 -7.60 -13.66 -12.17
C HIS A 57 -6.97 -13.98 -10.83
N THR A 58 -6.59 -12.96 -10.07
CA THR A 58 -5.82 -13.09 -8.83
C THR A 58 -6.60 -12.69 -7.56
N GLY A 59 -7.81 -12.14 -7.74
CA GLY A 59 -8.58 -11.55 -6.64
C GLY A 59 -8.91 -12.49 -5.48
N ARG A 60 -9.17 -13.78 -5.75
CA ARG A 60 -9.42 -14.75 -4.66
C ARG A 60 -8.20 -14.93 -3.76
N GLY A 61 -6.99 -15.00 -4.33
CA GLY A 61 -5.75 -15.08 -3.58
C GLY A 61 -5.47 -13.82 -2.75
N HIS A 62 -5.94 -12.68 -3.23
CA HIS A 62 -5.82 -11.39 -2.53
C HIS A 62 -7.05 -11.02 -1.67
N GLY A 63 -8.02 -11.91 -1.50
CA GLY A 63 -9.20 -11.66 -0.67
C GLY A 63 -10.16 -10.61 -1.22
N THR A 64 -10.22 -10.42 -2.54
CA THR A 64 -11.14 -9.45 -3.18
C THR A 64 -12.60 -9.81 -2.90
N ASP A 65 -12.95 -11.11 -2.88
CA ASP A 65 -14.26 -11.59 -2.47
C ASP A 65 -14.64 -11.10 -1.07
N LYS A 66 -13.76 -11.32 -0.10
CA LYS A 66 -13.93 -10.90 1.28
C LYS A 66 -14.11 -9.39 1.39
N ALA A 67 -13.29 -8.64 0.68
CA ALA A 67 -13.29 -7.19 0.64
C ALA A 67 -14.62 -6.62 0.11
N VAL A 68 -15.12 -7.16 -1.01
CA VAL A 68 -16.40 -6.72 -1.60
C VAL A 68 -17.56 -7.01 -0.67
N LEU A 69 -17.62 -8.21 -0.05
CA LEU A 69 -18.68 -8.57 0.89
C LEU A 69 -18.71 -7.65 2.11
N CYS A 70 -17.54 -7.40 2.73
CA CYS A 70 -17.44 -6.44 3.83
C CYS A 70 -17.83 -5.03 3.41
N GLY A 71 -17.41 -4.59 2.22
CA GLY A 71 -17.78 -3.29 1.69
C GLY A 71 -19.28 -3.14 1.43
N PHE A 72 -19.97 -4.16 0.92
CA PHE A 72 -21.43 -4.15 0.81
C PHE A 72 -22.13 -4.05 2.18
N GLU A 73 -21.57 -4.63 3.23
CA GLU A 73 -22.05 -4.45 4.59
C GLU A 73 -21.73 -3.07 5.20
N GLY A 74 -21.08 -2.18 4.43
CA GLY A 74 -20.80 -0.79 4.84
C GLY A 74 -19.46 -0.62 5.55
N GLU A 75 -18.62 -1.65 5.56
CA GLU A 75 -17.30 -1.58 6.19
C GLU A 75 -16.28 -0.85 5.30
N TRP A 76 -15.43 -0.07 5.96
CA TRP A 76 -14.34 0.66 5.33
C TRP A 76 -12.98 0.09 5.73
N PRO A 77 -11.97 0.06 4.83
CA PRO A 77 -10.69 -0.58 5.11
C PRO A 77 -9.92 0.00 6.31
N ASP A 78 -10.10 1.29 6.58
CA ASP A 78 -9.47 2.01 7.69
C ASP A 78 -10.19 1.81 9.04
N LYS A 79 -11.45 1.35 9.01
CA LYS A 79 -12.31 1.22 10.20
C LYS A 79 -12.57 -0.21 10.62
N ILE A 80 -12.68 -1.14 9.64
CA ILE A 80 -13.00 -2.53 9.93
C ILE A 80 -11.99 -3.16 10.89
N ASP A 81 -12.47 -3.91 11.87
CA ASP A 81 -11.64 -4.81 12.67
C ASP A 81 -11.37 -6.10 11.88
N PRO A 82 -10.11 -6.37 11.48
CA PRO A 82 -9.76 -7.56 10.70
C PRO A 82 -10.17 -8.87 11.36
N ASP A 83 -10.19 -8.94 12.70
CA ASP A 83 -10.53 -10.15 13.44
C ASP A 83 -12.01 -10.52 13.32
N THR A 84 -12.87 -9.56 12.95
CA THR A 84 -14.31 -9.81 12.73
C THR A 84 -14.61 -10.37 11.34
N ILE A 85 -13.69 -10.26 10.38
CA ILE A 85 -13.92 -10.66 8.99
C ILE A 85 -14.26 -12.14 8.85
N PRO A 86 -13.53 -13.10 9.44
CA PRO A 86 -13.83 -14.52 9.28
C PRO A 86 -15.26 -14.89 9.71
N GLY A 87 -15.68 -14.45 10.90
CA GLY A 87 -17.03 -14.73 11.40
C GLY A 87 -18.14 -14.07 10.57
N ARG A 88 -17.88 -12.87 10.04
CA ARG A 88 -18.80 -12.18 9.13
C ARG A 88 -19.02 -12.96 7.82
N LEU A 89 -17.93 -13.41 7.21
CA LEU A 89 -17.99 -14.21 5.99
C LEU A 89 -18.66 -15.57 6.19
N GLU A 90 -18.36 -16.23 7.32
CA GLU A 90 -19.02 -17.48 7.69
C GLU A 90 -20.54 -17.29 7.81
N ARG A 91 -20.98 -16.24 8.49
CA ARG A 91 -22.41 -15.89 8.59
C ARG A 91 -23.04 -15.68 7.22
N ILE A 92 -22.45 -14.84 6.34
CA ILE A 92 -22.99 -14.58 5.00
C ILE A 92 -23.11 -15.87 4.20
N ARG A 93 -22.08 -16.72 4.23
CA ARG A 93 -22.04 -17.98 3.46
C ARG A 93 -23.00 -19.03 3.97
N ALA A 94 -23.17 -19.11 5.29
CA ALA A 94 -24.09 -20.07 5.93
C ALA A 94 -25.55 -19.65 5.75
N SER A 95 -25.87 -18.37 5.97
CA SER A 95 -27.26 -17.86 5.87
C SER A 95 -27.70 -17.60 4.44
N LYS A 96 -26.76 -17.47 3.47
CA LYS A 96 -27.00 -16.96 2.12
C LYS A 96 -27.73 -15.61 2.10
N ASN A 97 -27.44 -14.78 3.08
CA ASN A 97 -27.94 -13.42 3.21
C ASN A 97 -26.80 -12.45 3.46
N ILE A 98 -26.92 -11.21 2.96
CA ILE A 98 -26.02 -10.11 3.23
C ILE A 98 -26.79 -8.91 3.75
N ARG A 99 -26.21 -8.15 4.67
CA ARG A 99 -26.81 -6.94 5.27
C ARG A 99 -26.19 -5.69 4.67
N LEU A 100 -26.81 -5.13 3.65
CA LEU A 100 -26.35 -3.88 3.04
C LEU A 100 -26.31 -2.75 4.07
N LEU A 101 -25.14 -2.09 4.21
CA LEU A 101 -24.84 -1.10 5.27
C LEU A 101 -25.14 -1.60 6.70
N GLY A 102 -25.08 -2.90 6.93
CA GLY A 102 -25.37 -3.53 8.23
C GLY A 102 -26.85 -3.51 8.64
N ARG A 103 -27.77 -3.00 7.80
CA ARG A 103 -29.16 -2.74 8.20
C ARG A 103 -30.26 -3.29 7.25
N HIS A 104 -29.96 -3.46 5.95
CA HIS A 104 -30.93 -3.98 4.99
C HIS A 104 -30.51 -5.39 4.54
N GLU A 105 -31.20 -6.42 5.04
CA GLU A 105 -30.90 -7.81 4.76
C GLU A 105 -31.55 -8.26 3.45
N ILE A 106 -30.77 -8.85 2.55
CA ILE A 106 -31.22 -9.41 1.27
C ILE A 106 -30.62 -10.79 1.04
N ALA A 107 -31.25 -11.60 0.20
CA ALA A 107 -30.68 -12.87 -0.26
C ALA A 107 -29.39 -12.60 -1.06
N PHE A 108 -28.36 -13.42 -0.81
CA PHE A 108 -27.06 -13.30 -1.48
C PHE A 108 -26.39 -14.68 -1.55
N ASP A 109 -26.18 -15.19 -2.74
CA ASP A 109 -25.35 -16.38 -2.97
C ASP A 109 -24.05 -15.96 -3.66
N GLU A 110 -22.92 -16.05 -2.95
CA GLU A 110 -21.60 -15.63 -3.46
C GLU A 110 -21.28 -16.25 -4.83
N LYS A 111 -21.79 -17.45 -5.13
CA LYS A 111 -21.53 -18.13 -6.41
C LYS A 111 -22.23 -17.48 -7.60
N SER A 112 -23.42 -16.93 -7.39
CA SER A 112 -24.26 -16.32 -8.45
C SER A 112 -24.20 -14.79 -8.42
N ASP A 113 -23.85 -14.19 -7.30
CA ASP A 113 -23.93 -12.76 -7.09
C ASP A 113 -22.54 -12.06 -7.01
N LEU A 114 -21.43 -12.83 -6.91
CA LEU A 114 -20.08 -12.30 -7.03
C LEU A 114 -19.31 -13.06 -8.14
N ILE A 115 -19.26 -12.46 -9.33
CA ILE A 115 -18.75 -13.11 -10.54
C ILE A 115 -17.33 -12.64 -10.86
N PHE A 116 -16.43 -13.61 -11.04
CA PHE A 116 -15.06 -13.39 -11.50
C PHE A 116 -14.99 -13.58 -13.02
N ASN A 117 -15.15 -12.47 -13.78
CA ASN A 117 -15.19 -12.49 -15.24
C ASN A 117 -13.76 -12.43 -15.82
N LYS A 118 -13.18 -13.61 -16.05
CA LYS A 118 -11.79 -13.76 -16.55
C LYS A 118 -11.65 -13.47 -18.05
N ARG A 119 -12.75 -13.40 -18.80
CA ARG A 119 -12.72 -13.27 -20.26
C ARG A 119 -12.87 -11.82 -20.75
N THR A 120 -13.42 -10.95 -19.93
CA THR A 120 -13.72 -9.56 -20.27
C THR A 120 -12.85 -8.61 -19.44
N LYS A 121 -12.49 -7.48 -20.02
CA LYS A 121 -11.83 -6.35 -19.31
C LYS A 121 -12.71 -5.12 -19.47
N LEU A 122 -12.78 -4.28 -18.46
CA LEU A 122 -13.34 -2.95 -18.57
C LEU A 122 -12.30 -1.98 -19.20
N PRO A 123 -12.74 -0.90 -19.87
CA PRO A 123 -11.87 -0.16 -20.80
C PRO A 123 -10.72 0.60 -20.13
N TYR A 124 -10.89 1.13 -18.92
CA TYR A 124 -9.94 2.11 -18.37
C TYR A 124 -8.79 1.51 -17.55
N HIS A 125 -9.01 0.37 -16.85
CA HIS A 125 -7.97 -0.24 -16.04
C HIS A 125 -8.19 -1.75 -15.86
N SER A 126 -7.10 -2.52 -15.70
CA SER A 126 -7.15 -3.98 -15.50
C SER A 126 -7.87 -4.41 -14.21
N ASN A 127 -7.93 -3.54 -13.20
CA ASN A 127 -8.63 -3.81 -11.93
C ASN A 127 -10.03 -3.19 -11.94
N GLY A 128 -10.84 -3.60 -12.93
CA GLY A 128 -12.22 -3.15 -13.08
C GLY A 128 -13.20 -3.98 -12.25
N MET A 129 -14.26 -3.34 -11.78
CA MET A 129 -15.38 -3.98 -11.09
C MET A 129 -16.69 -3.24 -11.40
N ARG A 130 -17.78 -3.98 -11.46
CA ARG A 130 -19.14 -3.46 -11.67
C ARG A 130 -20.05 -3.92 -10.55
N PHE A 131 -20.79 -3.00 -9.98
CA PHE A 131 -21.81 -3.31 -8.97
C PHE A 131 -23.18 -2.89 -9.48
N THR A 132 -24.15 -3.80 -9.38
CA THR A 132 -25.55 -3.58 -9.83
C THR A 132 -26.51 -3.99 -8.73
N ALA A 133 -27.49 -3.16 -8.46
CA ALA A 133 -28.59 -3.43 -7.54
C ALA A 133 -29.92 -3.55 -8.30
N TYR A 134 -30.75 -4.50 -7.90
CA TYR A 134 -32.05 -4.80 -8.53
C TYR A 134 -33.16 -4.78 -7.47
N ASP A 135 -34.38 -4.41 -7.92
CA ASP A 135 -35.61 -4.53 -7.12
C ASP A 135 -36.19 -5.95 -7.17
N THR A 136 -37.34 -6.16 -6.50
CA THR A 136 -38.06 -7.43 -6.47
C THR A 136 -38.61 -7.87 -7.83
N ALA A 137 -38.84 -6.95 -8.76
CA ALA A 137 -39.27 -7.21 -10.11
C ALA A 137 -38.11 -7.50 -11.07
N GLY A 138 -36.87 -7.39 -10.60
CA GLY A 138 -35.66 -7.56 -11.41
C GLY A 138 -35.24 -6.31 -12.18
N ASN A 139 -35.86 -5.16 -11.93
CA ASN A 139 -35.46 -3.92 -12.57
C ASN A 139 -34.17 -3.40 -11.91
N GLU A 140 -33.29 -2.83 -12.73
CA GLU A 140 -32.04 -2.21 -12.26
C GLU A 140 -32.34 -0.90 -11.53
N LEU A 141 -31.90 -0.81 -10.28
CA LEU A 141 -31.99 0.40 -9.45
C LEU A 141 -30.75 1.28 -9.58
N ALA A 142 -29.59 0.67 -9.70
CA ALA A 142 -28.31 1.35 -9.87
C ALA A 142 -27.26 0.39 -10.45
N THR A 143 -26.43 0.89 -11.38
CA THR A 143 -25.22 0.22 -11.86
C THR A 143 -24.06 1.19 -11.89
N ARG A 144 -22.88 0.77 -11.40
CA ARG A 144 -21.65 1.58 -11.40
C ARG A 144 -20.41 0.75 -11.64
N ASP A 145 -19.57 1.27 -12.51
CA ASP A 145 -18.22 0.74 -12.75
C ASP A 145 -17.21 1.50 -11.89
N TYR A 146 -16.28 0.75 -11.31
CA TYR A 146 -15.19 1.26 -10.52
C TYR A 146 -13.87 0.65 -10.97
N TYR A 147 -12.77 1.38 -10.76
CA TYR A 147 -11.43 0.94 -11.07
C TYR A 147 -10.51 1.17 -9.86
N SER A 148 -9.79 0.12 -9.45
CA SER A 148 -8.79 0.22 -8.39
C SER A 148 -7.42 0.47 -9.01
N VAL A 149 -6.94 1.73 -8.95
CA VAL A 149 -5.77 2.22 -9.70
C VAL A 149 -4.45 2.16 -8.90
N GLY A 150 -4.37 1.33 -7.88
CA GLY A 150 -3.20 1.19 -7.01
C GLY A 150 -3.28 2.08 -5.76
N GLY A 151 -2.43 1.81 -4.75
CA GLY A 151 -2.39 2.59 -3.50
C GLY A 151 -3.72 2.73 -2.75
N GLY A 152 -4.71 1.86 -3.02
CA GLY A 152 -6.06 1.96 -2.47
C GLY A 152 -6.91 3.10 -3.03
N PHE A 153 -6.51 3.70 -4.14
CA PHE A 153 -7.33 4.66 -4.88
C PHE A 153 -8.38 3.95 -5.72
N VAL A 154 -9.58 4.53 -5.74
CA VAL A 154 -10.71 4.03 -6.52
C VAL A 154 -11.33 5.18 -7.29
N VAL A 155 -11.46 5.02 -8.60
CA VAL A 155 -12.17 5.94 -9.50
C VAL A 155 -13.42 5.26 -10.04
N ASN A 156 -14.49 6.02 -10.30
CA ASN A 156 -15.66 5.52 -11.00
C ASN A 156 -15.51 5.71 -12.52
N HIS A 157 -16.49 5.22 -13.30
CA HIS A 157 -16.45 5.30 -14.76
C HIS A 157 -16.37 6.74 -15.27
N ASP A 158 -17.13 7.65 -14.69
CA ASP A 158 -17.19 9.06 -15.12
C ASP A 158 -15.85 9.76 -14.83
N GLU A 159 -15.27 9.52 -13.65
CA GLU A 159 -13.94 10.01 -13.26
C GLU A 159 -12.85 9.43 -14.16
N ALA A 160 -12.97 8.17 -14.59
CA ALA A 160 -12.01 7.50 -15.47
C ALA A 160 -12.15 7.94 -16.94
N ALA A 161 -13.39 8.17 -17.42
CA ALA A 161 -13.68 8.55 -18.79
C ALA A 161 -13.23 9.98 -19.13
N GLU A 162 -13.19 10.85 -18.13
CA GLU A 162 -12.73 12.24 -18.31
C GLU A 162 -11.21 12.41 -18.17
N ASP A 163 -10.46 11.29 -18.09
CA ASP A 163 -9.03 11.28 -17.70
C ASP A 163 -8.82 11.98 -16.31
N ARG A 164 -9.93 12.12 -15.61
CA ARG A 164 -10.03 12.70 -14.29
C ARG A 164 -10.12 11.58 -13.23
N ILE A 165 -9.00 11.13 -12.73
CA ILE A 165 -8.84 11.19 -11.27
C ILE A 165 -9.19 12.65 -10.99
N VAL A 166 -10.23 12.95 -10.20
CA VAL A 166 -10.49 14.34 -9.84
C VAL A 166 -9.19 14.88 -9.29
N ALA A 167 -8.46 15.57 -10.18
CA ALA A 167 -7.16 16.08 -9.85
C ALA A 167 -7.44 17.08 -8.75
N ASP A 168 -6.98 16.81 -7.54
CA ASP A 168 -7.05 17.81 -6.50
C ASP A 168 -6.31 19.03 -7.04
N THR A 169 -7.07 20.08 -7.33
CA THR A 169 -6.59 21.35 -7.89
C THR A 169 -6.25 22.35 -6.80
N THR A 170 -6.20 21.91 -5.54
CA THR A 170 -5.82 22.75 -4.41
C THR A 170 -4.47 23.41 -4.70
N ALA A 171 -4.46 24.73 -4.62
CA ALA A 171 -3.22 25.49 -4.79
C ALA A 171 -2.30 25.25 -3.59
N LEU A 172 -1.14 24.68 -3.85
CA LEU A 172 -0.13 24.40 -2.84
C LEU A 172 0.81 25.59 -2.68
N PRO A 173 1.26 25.92 -1.44
CA PRO A 173 2.26 26.98 -1.22
C PRO A 173 3.58 26.72 -1.94
N HIS A 174 4.01 25.47 -2.02
CA HIS A 174 5.26 25.05 -2.64
C HIS A 174 4.99 23.89 -3.64
N PRO A 175 4.41 24.16 -4.83
CA PRO A 175 4.11 23.10 -5.79
C PRO A 175 5.40 22.54 -6.39
N PHE A 176 5.45 21.21 -6.58
CA PHE A 176 6.53 20.53 -7.27
C PHE A 176 6.00 19.27 -7.98
N HIS A 177 6.63 18.94 -9.11
CA HIS A 177 6.31 17.75 -9.91
C HIS A 177 7.55 16.91 -10.20
N THR A 178 8.75 17.46 -9.98
CA THR A 178 10.03 16.77 -10.18
C THR A 178 10.92 16.94 -8.97
N GLY A 179 11.96 16.10 -8.84
CA GLY A 179 12.96 16.21 -7.79
C GLY A 179 13.69 17.54 -7.85
N ASP A 180 14.05 17.99 -9.07
CA ASP A 180 14.68 19.29 -9.28
C ASP A 180 13.78 20.45 -8.80
N GLN A 181 12.47 20.39 -9.05
CA GLN A 181 11.52 21.41 -8.56
C GLN A 181 11.38 21.37 -7.03
N LEU A 182 11.38 20.18 -6.43
CA LEU A 182 11.35 20.02 -4.97
C LEU A 182 12.60 20.63 -4.32
N LEU A 183 13.78 20.34 -4.83
CA LEU A 183 15.04 20.92 -4.34
C LEU A 183 15.03 22.44 -4.49
N LYS A 184 14.58 22.94 -5.64
CA LYS A 184 14.44 24.38 -5.88
C LYS A 184 13.49 25.06 -4.89
N ALA A 185 12.33 24.45 -4.62
CA ALA A 185 11.38 24.97 -3.64
C ALA A 185 11.99 25.02 -2.23
N CYS A 186 12.80 24.03 -1.88
CA CYS A 186 13.54 24.03 -0.61
C CYS A 186 14.59 25.14 -0.53
N ASP A 187 15.39 25.31 -1.59
CA ASP A 187 16.44 26.36 -1.65
C ASP A 187 15.85 27.77 -1.60
N GLU A 188 14.80 28.04 -2.38
CA GLU A 188 14.12 29.33 -2.43
C GLU A 188 13.43 29.70 -1.11
N SER A 189 12.89 28.71 -0.41
CA SER A 189 12.19 28.92 0.88
C SER A 189 13.11 28.82 2.11
N GLY A 190 14.32 28.28 1.95
CA GLY A 190 15.21 27.96 3.06
C GLY A 190 14.68 26.83 3.97
N LYS A 191 13.80 25.98 3.45
CA LYS A 191 13.11 24.90 4.19
C LYS A 191 13.67 23.54 3.84
N SER A 192 13.57 22.58 4.78
CA SER A 192 13.78 21.17 4.48
C SER A 192 12.62 20.61 3.65
N ILE A 193 12.82 19.43 3.02
CA ILE A 193 11.76 18.72 2.28
C ILE A 193 10.55 18.44 3.18
N ALA A 194 10.78 18.03 4.43
CA ALA A 194 9.71 17.81 5.41
C ALA A 194 8.91 19.10 5.68
N GLN A 195 9.58 20.23 5.82
CA GLN A 195 8.92 21.51 6.05
C GLN A 195 8.14 21.99 4.83
N VAL A 196 8.65 21.83 3.61
CA VAL A 196 7.93 22.10 2.35
C VAL A 196 6.65 21.25 2.29
N MET A 197 6.75 19.96 2.57
CA MET A 197 5.58 19.07 2.61
C MET A 197 4.59 19.46 3.71
N PHE A 198 5.07 19.83 4.88
CA PHE A 198 4.20 20.27 5.98
C PHE A 198 3.42 21.54 5.63
N GLU A 199 4.08 22.52 4.99
CA GLU A 199 3.41 23.73 4.50
C GLU A 199 2.36 23.40 3.42
N ASN A 200 2.67 22.49 2.50
CA ASN A 200 1.72 22.03 1.49
C ASN A 200 0.49 21.37 2.12
N GLU A 201 0.67 20.54 3.15
CA GLU A 201 -0.43 19.89 3.86
C GLU A 201 -1.40 20.88 4.53
N LYS A 202 -0.94 22.08 4.91
CA LYS A 202 -1.80 23.14 5.47
C LYS A 202 -2.88 23.62 4.51
N ALA A 203 -2.76 23.32 3.20
CA ALA A 203 -3.80 23.62 2.23
C ALA A 203 -5.11 22.81 2.47
N TRP A 204 -5.02 21.70 3.20
CA TRP A 204 -6.19 20.84 3.50
C TRP A 204 -6.52 20.73 4.98
N ARG A 205 -5.55 20.93 5.88
CA ARG A 205 -5.68 20.61 7.30
C ARG A 205 -4.94 21.62 8.17
N SER A 206 -5.39 21.74 9.41
CA SER A 206 -4.66 22.49 10.43
C SER A 206 -3.36 21.76 10.81
N GLU A 207 -2.40 22.49 11.37
CA GLU A 207 -1.14 21.93 11.86
C GLU A 207 -1.34 20.82 12.88
N SER A 208 -2.31 20.98 13.79
CA SER A 208 -2.62 19.94 14.79
C SER A 208 -3.18 18.68 14.17
N GLU A 209 -4.01 18.78 13.12
CA GLU A 209 -4.54 17.63 12.39
C GLU A 209 -3.46 16.91 11.60
N ILE A 210 -2.52 17.64 11.01
CA ILE A 210 -1.37 17.05 10.30
C ILE A 210 -0.53 16.23 11.29
N ARG A 211 -0.13 16.83 12.40
CA ARG A 211 0.70 16.16 13.42
C ARG A 211 0.01 14.94 14.01
N SER A 212 -1.22 15.08 14.46
CA SER A 212 -1.99 13.97 15.05
C SER A 212 -2.27 12.86 14.04
N GLY A 213 -2.53 13.20 12.78
CA GLY A 213 -2.72 12.23 11.70
C GLY A 213 -1.45 11.42 11.41
N LEU A 214 -0.30 12.07 11.32
CA LEU A 214 0.99 11.38 11.12
C LEU A 214 1.34 10.46 12.30
N LEU A 215 1.10 10.92 13.53
CA LEU A 215 1.30 10.09 14.73
C LEU A 215 0.32 8.90 14.78
N THR A 216 -0.91 9.07 14.30
CA THR A 216 -1.87 7.97 14.15
C THR A 216 -1.37 6.93 13.16
N ILE A 217 -0.79 7.36 12.03
CA ILE A 217 -0.15 6.48 11.05
C ILE A 217 1.02 5.72 11.70
N TRP A 218 1.90 6.43 12.41
CA TRP A 218 3.01 5.81 13.13
C TRP A 218 2.53 4.80 14.18
N LYS A 219 1.52 5.15 14.96
CA LYS A 219 0.92 4.22 15.92
C LYS A 219 0.38 2.97 15.28
N ALA A 220 -0.31 3.09 14.14
CA ALA A 220 -0.81 1.92 13.39
C ALA A 220 0.34 1.03 12.88
N MET A 221 1.47 1.60 12.46
CA MET A 221 2.67 0.86 12.08
C MET A 221 3.27 0.11 13.28
N GLN A 222 3.34 0.75 14.45
CA GLN A 222 3.83 0.13 15.68
C GLN A 222 2.93 -1.02 16.13
N ASP A 223 1.62 -0.84 16.09
CA ASP A 223 0.65 -1.87 16.47
C ASP A 223 0.71 -3.07 15.52
N CYS A 224 0.90 -2.83 14.23
CA CYS A 224 1.09 -3.89 13.24
C CYS A 224 2.35 -4.70 13.53
N VAL A 225 3.49 -4.06 13.77
CA VAL A 225 4.74 -4.76 14.15
C VAL A 225 4.55 -5.56 15.43
N ALA A 226 3.98 -4.93 16.47
CA ALA A 226 3.76 -5.58 17.76
C ALA A 226 2.83 -6.80 17.65
N ARG A 227 1.80 -6.75 16.79
CA ARG A 227 0.94 -7.88 16.51
C ARG A 227 1.69 -8.97 15.74
N GLY A 228 2.39 -8.63 14.65
CA GLY A 228 3.13 -9.59 13.84
C GLY A 228 4.22 -10.35 14.61
N MET A 229 4.83 -9.71 15.61
CA MET A 229 5.79 -10.37 16.50
C MET A 229 5.16 -11.38 17.49
N ARG A 230 3.84 -11.35 17.67
CA ARG A 230 3.12 -12.28 18.59
C ARG A 230 2.33 -13.35 17.87
N GLU A 231 1.71 -13.02 16.73
CA GLU A 231 0.83 -13.93 16.00
C GLU A 231 1.60 -15.06 15.34
N THR A 232 1.23 -16.28 15.66
CA THR A 232 1.85 -17.52 15.16
C THR A 232 0.97 -18.22 14.12
N GLY A 233 1.48 -19.30 13.54
CA GLY A 233 0.72 -20.18 12.64
C GLY A 233 1.09 -20.04 11.17
N VAL A 234 0.21 -20.52 10.30
CA VAL A 234 0.39 -20.61 8.86
C VAL A 234 -0.36 -19.47 8.17
N LEU A 235 0.28 -18.83 7.21
CA LEU A 235 -0.36 -17.78 6.40
C LEU A 235 -1.44 -18.39 5.49
N PRO A 236 -2.55 -17.67 5.23
CA PRO A 236 -3.65 -18.18 4.41
C PRO A 236 -3.25 -18.29 2.92
N GLY A 237 -3.97 -19.11 2.14
CA GLY A 237 -3.82 -19.17 0.68
C GLY A 237 -3.18 -20.44 0.13
N GLY A 238 -2.78 -21.38 0.99
CA GLY A 238 -2.38 -22.73 0.55
C GLY A 238 -0.87 -22.97 0.38
N LEU A 239 -0.03 -21.92 0.35
CA LEU A 239 1.44 -22.09 0.27
C LEU A 239 2.08 -22.65 1.55
N LYS A 240 1.31 -22.82 2.62
CA LYS A 240 1.77 -23.36 3.91
C LYS A 240 2.95 -22.59 4.52
N VAL A 241 3.08 -21.29 4.21
CA VAL A 241 4.15 -20.44 4.75
C VAL A 241 3.92 -20.21 6.24
N GLN A 242 4.89 -20.61 7.05
CA GLN A 242 4.87 -20.38 8.50
C GLN A 242 5.25 -18.93 8.80
N ARG A 243 4.58 -18.31 9.78
CA ARG A 243 5.01 -17.03 10.33
C ARG A 243 6.36 -17.19 11.02
N ARG A 244 7.32 -16.33 10.70
CA ARG A 244 8.71 -16.37 11.19
C ARG A 244 8.99 -15.34 12.27
N ALA A 245 8.29 -14.21 12.25
CA ALA A 245 8.54 -13.09 13.15
C ALA A 245 8.47 -13.47 14.64
N PRO A 246 7.50 -14.28 15.12
CA PRO A 246 7.46 -14.69 16.53
C PRO A 246 8.69 -15.52 16.98
N ALA A 247 9.20 -16.39 16.12
CA ALA A 247 10.39 -17.17 16.43
C ALA A 247 11.66 -16.30 16.44
N MET A 248 11.75 -15.34 15.50
CA MET A 248 12.88 -14.41 15.43
C MET A 248 12.94 -13.49 16.65
N VAL A 249 11.81 -12.90 17.07
CA VAL A 249 11.80 -12.02 18.26
C VAL A 249 12.20 -12.81 19.51
N LYS A 250 11.74 -14.06 19.62
CA LYS A 250 12.12 -14.92 20.75
C LYS A 250 13.64 -15.17 20.78
N ASP A 251 14.23 -15.56 19.63
CA ASP A 251 15.67 -15.82 19.55
C ASP A 251 16.50 -14.56 19.87
N LEU A 252 16.11 -13.40 19.35
CA LEU A 252 16.78 -12.13 19.60
C LEU A 252 16.67 -11.66 21.07
N CYS A 253 15.56 -11.96 21.75
CA CYS A 253 15.37 -11.62 23.16
C CYS A 253 16.01 -12.64 24.12
N ASP A 254 16.05 -13.92 23.75
CA ASP A 254 16.60 -15.00 24.60
C ASP A 254 18.15 -14.96 24.66
N ARG A 255 18.81 -14.27 23.72
CA ARG A 255 20.27 -14.20 23.60
C ARG A 255 20.80 -12.77 23.50
N PRO A 256 20.55 -11.89 24.49
CA PRO A 256 20.95 -10.50 24.42
C PRO A 256 22.47 -10.30 24.32
N GLU A 257 23.26 -11.22 24.87
CA GLU A 257 24.72 -11.19 24.79
C GLU A 257 25.26 -11.45 23.37
N ALA A 258 24.51 -12.11 22.50
CA ALA A 258 24.88 -12.27 21.09
C ALA A 258 24.92 -10.92 20.38
N SER A 259 24.01 -10.02 20.70
CA SER A 259 23.96 -8.66 20.16
C SER A 259 25.19 -7.82 20.53
N LEU A 260 25.86 -8.13 21.63
CA LEU A 260 27.09 -7.46 22.03
C LEU A 260 28.31 -7.93 21.23
N LYS A 261 28.25 -9.11 20.65
CA LYS A 261 29.35 -9.74 19.89
C LYS A 261 29.21 -9.55 18.39
N ASP A 262 27.97 -9.54 17.88
CA ASP A 262 27.68 -9.38 16.45
C ASP A 262 27.04 -8.01 16.17
N PRO A 263 27.80 -7.05 15.60
CA PRO A 263 27.26 -5.74 15.24
C PRO A 263 26.17 -5.78 14.16
N LEU A 264 26.01 -6.90 13.45
CA LEU A 264 24.98 -7.08 12.42
C LEU A 264 23.63 -7.48 13.00
N THR A 265 23.51 -7.78 14.29
CA THR A 265 22.24 -8.06 14.97
C THR A 265 21.18 -6.96 14.76
N ILE A 266 21.59 -5.72 14.50
CA ILE A 266 20.67 -4.63 14.14
C ILE A 266 19.91 -4.97 12.83
N LEU A 267 20.56 -5.64 11.87
CA LEU A 267 19.91 -6.06 10.64
C LEU A 267 18.83 -7.12 10.90
N ASP A 268 19.05 -8.00 11.88
CA ASP A 268 18.05 -9.01 12.26
C ASP A 268 16.81 -8.35 12.83
N TRP A 269 16.95 -7.30 13.62
CA TRP A 269 15.81 -6.50 14.10
C TRP A 269 15.08 -5.80 12.95
N VAL A 270 15.80 -5.23 11.99
CA VAL A 270 15.18 -4.60 10.79
C VAL A 270 14.41 -5.63 9.98
N ASN A 271 15.01 -6.80 9.73
CA ASN A 271 14.37 -7.92 9.06
C ASN A 271 13.11 -8.36 9.81
N LEU A 272 13.21 -8.56 11.14
CA LEU A 272 12.09 -8.92 12.00
C LEU A 272 10.90 -7.94 11.85
N TYR A 273 11.15 -6.62 11.91
CA TYR A 273 10.08 -5.64 11.77
C TYR A 273 9.41 -5.70 10.40
N ALA A 274 10.20 -5.85 9.34
CA ALA A 274 9.67 -5.98 7.98
C ALA A 274 8.85 -7.26 7.80
N LEU A 275 9.34 -8.40 8.32
CA LEU A 275 8.63 -9.68 8.29
C LEU A 275 7.32 -9.59 9.07
N ALA A 276 7.36 -9.04 10.29
CA ALA A 276 6.17 -8.90 11.16
C ALA A 276 5.03 -8.16 10.43
N VAL A 277 5.34 -7.03 9.78
CA VAL A 277 4.34 -6.28 9.01
C VAL A 277 3.83 -7.06 7.81
N ASN A 278 4.74 -7.73 7.06
CA ASN A 278 4.32 -8.43 5.85
C ASN A 278 3.55 -9.71 6.13
N GLU A 279 3.84 -10.40 7.22
CA GLU A 279 3.07 -11.55 7.69
C GLU A 279 1.68 -11.11 8.16
N GLU A 280 1.55 -9.97 8.84
CA GLU A 280 0.24 -9.36 9.14
C GLU A 280 -0.50 -8.96 7.86
N ASN A 281 0.19 -8.33 6.91
CA ASN A 281 -0.39 -7.98 5.61
C ASN A 281 -0.92 -9.24 4.89
N ALA A 282 -0.11 -10.29 4.81
CA ALA A 282 -0.48 -11.54 4.15
C ALA A 282 -1.68 -12.24 4.82
N ALA A 283 -1.80 -12.11 6.14
CA ALA A 283 -2.90 -12.65 6.92
C ALA A 283 -4.21 -11.83 6.84
N GLY A 284 -4.17 -10.66 6.21
CA GLY A 284 -5.33 -9.75 6.13
C GLY A 284 -5.47 -8.83 7.34
N GLY A 285 -4.43 -8.71 8.16
CA GLY A 285 -4.37 -7.83 9.33
C GLY A 285 -4.34 -6.34 8.95
N ARG A 286 -4.41 -5.48 9.97
CA ARG A 286 -4.33 -4.02 9.81
C ARG A 286 -2.90 -3.61 9.47
N VAL A 287 -2.74 -2.87 8.38
CA VAL A 287 -1.45 -2.33 7.92
C VAL A 287 -1.61 -0.89 7.47
N VAL A 288 -0.48 -0.20 7.31
CA VAL A 288 -0.42 1.08 6.60
C VAL A 288 0.10 0.81 5.18
N THR A 289 -0.68 1.19 4.18
CA THR A 289 -0.22 1.24 2.79
C THR A 289 0.93 2.24 2.67
N ALA A 290 2.12 1.84 2.15
CA ALA A 290 3.33 2.68 2.17
C ALA A 290 4.34 2.32 1.07
N PRO A 291 4.19 2.75 -0.20
CA PRO A 291 3.00 3.35 -0.83
C PRO A 291 1.96 2.32 -1.24
N THR A 292 2.27 1.01 -1.16
CA THR A 292 1.38 -0.12 -1.44
C THR A 292 1.39 -1.11 -0.28
N ASN A 293 0.42 -2.04 -0.25
CA ASN A 293 0.42 -3.12 0.74
C ASN A 293 1.56 -4.13 0.48
N GLY A 294 1.92 -4.36 -0.79
CA GLY A 294 3.02 -5.26 -1.14
C GLY A 294 4.39 -4.81 -0.60
N ALA A 295 4.53 -3.51 -0.31
CA ALA A 295 5.74 -2.91 0.26
C ALA A 295 5.54 -2.34 1.68
N ALA A 296 4.45 -2.70 2.35
CA ALA A 296 4.05 -2.11 3.63
C ALA A 296 5.04 -2.31 4.79
N GLY A 297 5.98 -3.27 4.67
CA GLY A 297 6.95 -3.59 5.71
C GLY A 297 8.17 -2.67 5.73
N ILE A 298 8.53 -2.02 4.62
CA ILE A 298 9.80 -1.30 4.50
C ILE A 298 9.82 -0.05 5.40
N ILE A 299 8.87 0.86 5.23
CA ILE A 299 8.83 2.12 5.98
C ILE A 299 8.68 1.88 7.49
N PRO A 300 7.77 1.01 7.97
CA PRO A 300 7.69 0.71 9.39
C PRO A 300 8.99 0.11 9.95
N ALA A 301 9.67 -0.77 9.21
CA ALA A 301 10.93 -1.37 9.67
C ALA A 301 12.04 -0.32 9.82
N VAL A 302 12.17 0.59 8.84
CA VAL A 302 13.17 1.67 8.91
C VAL A 302 12.83 2.71 9.97
N LEU A 303 11.53 3.03 10.20
CA LEU A 303 11.10 3.89 11.31
C LEU A 303 11.36 3.25 12.69
N HIS A 304 11.16 1.91 12.82
CA HIS A 304 11.53 1.21 14.06
C HIS A 304 13.06 1.22 14.27
N TYR A 305 13.84 1.05 13.19
CA TYR A 305 15.30 1.24 13.26
C TYR A 305 15.64 2.64 13.77
N TYR A 306 15.06 3.71 13.19
CA TYR A 306 15.25 5.08 13.67
C TYR A 306 14.89 5.20 15.13
N HIS A 307 13.69 4.81 15.51
CA HIS A 307 13.14 5.01 16.87
C HIS A 307 13.89 4.22 17.95
N ARG A 308 14.39 3.01 17.62
CA ARG A 308 14.99 2.07 18.58
C ARG A 308 16.50 2.12 18.66
N PHE A 309 17.17 2.40 17.55
CA PHE A 309 18.63 2.23 17.45
C PHE A 309 19.37 3.54 17.16
N VAL A 310 18.68 4.61 16.80
CA VAL A 310 19.33 5.92 16.60
C VAL A 310 19.35 6.69 17.92
N PRO A 311 20.53 7.03 18.47
CA PRO A 311 20.61 7.87 19.66
C PRO A 311 20.00 9.24 19.40
N GLY A 312 19.14 9.71 20.30
CA GLY A 312 18.48 11.01 20.15
C GLY A 312 17.32 11.05 19.17
N ALA A 313 16.78 9.88 18.76
CA ALA A 313 15.56 9.82 17.96
C ALA A 313 14.40 10.54 18.68
N THR A 314 13.66 11.36 17.92
CA THR A 314 12.57 12.20 18.42
C THR A 314 11.27 11.95 17.66
N GLU A 315 10.14 12.34 18.26
CA GLU A 315 8.84 12.35 17.58
C GLU A 315 8.85 13.26 16.34
N GLN A 316 9.52 14.43 16.43
CA GLN A 316 9.68 15.32 15.27
C GLN A 316 10.42 14.62 14.12
N GLY A 317 11.45 13.84 14.41
CA GLY A 317 12.16 13.07 13.38
C GLY A 317 11.28 12.00 12.72
N VAL A 318 10.31 11.41 13.43
CA VAL A 318 9.29 10.53 12.82
C VAL A 318 8.39 11.31 11.86
N LEU A 319 7.96 12.52 12.24
CA LEU A 319 7.16 13.39 11.36
C LEU A 319 7.95 13.79 10.12
N ASP A 320 9.21 14.22 10.29
CA ASP A 320 10.10 14.62 9.20
C ASP A 320 10.36 13.45 8.24
N PHE A 321 10.53 12.24 8.79
CA PHE A 321 10.65 11.02 7.99
C PHE A 321 9.40 10.80 7.11
N LEU A 322 8.20 10.80 7.70
CA LEU A 322 6.96 10.51 6.97
C LEU A 322 6.66 11.58 5.91
N LEU A 323 6.85 12.85 6.22
CA LEU A 323 6.66 13.96 5.29
C LEU A 323 7.64 13.87 4.12
N THR A 324 8.93 13.63 4.39
CA THR A 324 9.95 13.49 3.34
C THR A 324 9.70 12.25 2.48
N ALA A 325 9.38 11.12 3.10
CA ALA A 325 9.04 9.90 2.39
C ALA A 325 7.82 10.11 1.47
N ALA A 326 6.81 10.86 1.92
CA ALA A 326 5.67 11.20 1.10
C ALA A 326 6.04 12.08 -0.11
N ALA A 327 6.89 13.11 0.08
CA ALA A 327 7.38 13.93 -1.04
C ALA A 327 8.01 13.08 -2.13
N ILE A 328 8.89 12.15 -1.75
CA ILE A 328 9.55 11.22 -2.67
C ILE A 328 8.51 10.31 -3.35
N GLY A 329 7.56 9.74 -2.60
CA GLY A 329 6.50 8.89 -3.13
C GLY A 329 5.60 9.60 -4.15
N ILE A 330 5.33 10.90 -3.97
CA ILE A 330 4.59 11.76 -4.92
C ILE A 330 5.32 11.82 -6.26
N LEU A 331 6.65 12.02 -6.25
CA LEU A 331 7.45 12.07 -7.49
C LEU A 331 7.31 10.79 -8.31
N TYR A 332 7.34 9.63 -7.67
CA TYR A 332 7.14 8.35 -8.35
C TYR A 332 5.71 8.16 -8.87
N LYS A 333 4.72 8.55 -8.07
CA LYS A 333 3.31 8.46 -8.46
C LYS A 333 3.00 9.32 -9.68
N GLU A 334 3.55 10.52 -9.76
CA GLU A 334 3.30 11.47 -10.87
C GLU A 334 4.12 11.15 -12.12
N ASN A 335 5.37 10.72 -11.99
CA ASN A 335 6.29 10.60 -13.10
C ASN A 335 6.54 9.17 -13.59
N ALA A 336 6.07 8.17 -12.83
CA ALA A 336 6.18 6.76 -13.19
C ALA A 336 4.93 5.99 -12.76
N SER A 337 5.06 5.11 -11.76
CA SER A 337 3.94 4.40 -11.12
C SER A 337 4.36 3.83 -9.77
N ILE A 338 3.40 3.66 -8.87
CA ILE A 338 3.55 2.95 -7.61
C ILE A 338 2.84 1.58 -7.64
N SER A 339 2.55 1.04 -8.83
CA SER A 339 1.79 -0.20 -9.00
C SER A 339 2.65 -1.33 -9.54
N GLY A 340 2.69 -2.47 -8.84
CA GLY A 340 3.36 -3.68 -9.31
C GLY A 340 2.78 -4.25 -10.59
N ALA A 341 1.49 -4.02 -10.84
CA ALA A 341 0.80 -4.42 -12.06
C ALA A 341 1.22 -3.60 -13.29
N GLU A 342 1.76 -2.39 -13.10
CA GLU A 342 2.20 -1.51 -14.19
C GLU A 342 3.71 -1.60 -14.43
N VAL A 343 4.50 -1.60 -13.37
CA VAL A 343 5.96 -1.49 -13.49
C VAL A 343 6.74 -2.57 -12.71
N GLY A 344 6.09 -3.60 -12.22
CA GLY A 344 6.74 -4.61 -11.37
C GLY A 344 7.00 -4.15 -9.93
N CYS A 345 7.70 -4.96 -9.14
CA CYS A 345 8.02 -4.62 -7.74
C CYS A 345 9.00 -3.44 -7.59
N GLN A 346 9.66 -2.98 -8.63
CA GLN A 346 10.39 -1.69 -8.58
C GLN A 346 9.44 -0.55 -8.20
N GLY A 347 8.15 -0.59 -8.64
CA GLY A 347 7.12 0.39 -8.27
C GLY A 347 6.59 0.25 -6.85
N GLU A 348 6.79 -0.87 -6.19
CA GLU A 348 6.36 -1.11 -4.82
C GLU A 348 7.56 -1.09 -3.86
N VAL A 349 8.36 -2.15 -3.86
CA VAL A 349 9.54 -2.31 -2.98
C VAL A 349 10.60 -1.26 -3.28
N GLY A 350 10.87 -0.99 -4.58
CA GLY A 350 11.85 0.02 -4.97
C GLY A 350 11.44 1.43 -4.53
N VAL A 351 10.18 1.80 -4.76
CA VAL A 351 9.65 3.10 -4.31
C VAL A 351 9.67 3.21 -2.78
N ALA A 352 9.20 2.19 -2.06
CA ALA A 352 9.23 2.22 -0.60
C ALA A 352 10.66 2.28 -0.03
N CYS A 353 11.63 1.61 -0.67
CA CYS A 353 13.05 1.69 -0.32
C CYS A 353 13.59 3.12 -0.52
N SER A 354 13.30 3.74 -1.65
CA SER A 354 13.66 5.13 -1.97
C SER A 354 13.04 6.12 -0.96
N MET A 355 11.74 5.98 -0.69
CA MET A 355 11.01 6.78 0.30
C MET A 355 11.62 6.65 1.69
N ALA A 356 11.94 5.42 2.11
CA ALA A 356 12.50 5.15 3.43
C ALA A 356 13.94 5.66 3.56
N ALA A 357 14.76 5.56 2.50
CA ALA A 357 16.13 6.06 2.48
C ALA A 357 16.17 7.58 2.63
N GLY A 358 15.36 8.30 1.85
CA GLY A 358 15.25 9.76 1.94
C GLY A 358 14.64 10.20 3.27
N GLY A 359 13.56 9.54 3.72
CA GLY A 359 12.92 9.81 5.01
C GLY A 359 13.87 9.64 6.19
N LEU A 360 14.66 8.56 6.23
CA LEU A 360 15.66 8.33 7.27
C LEU A 360 16.78 9.38 7.23
N THR A 361 17.22 9.77 6.02
CA THR A 361 18.24 10.81 5.85
C THR A 361 17.77 12.15 6.42
N ALA A 362 16.51 12.53 6.16
CA ALA A 362 15.91 13.74 6.70
C ALA A 362 15.79 13.69 8.23
N ALA A 363 15.31 12.58 8.78
CA ALA A 363 15.17 12.37 10.23
C ALA A 363 16.51 12.44 10.98
N LEU A 364 17.61 12.15 10.30
CA LEU A 364 18.98 12.21 10.80
C LEU A 364 19.67 13.58 10.54
N GLY A 365 18.93 14.57 10.02
CA GLY A 365 19.44 15.92 9.77
C GLY A 365 20.30 16.07 8.53
N GLY A 366 20.18 15.13 7.56
CA GLY A 366 20.84 15.26 6.25
C GLY A 366 20.32 16.44 5.45
N SER A 367 21.19 17.03 4.61
CA SER A 367 20.81 18.11 3.68
C SER A 367 19.79 17.62 2.65
N ILE A 368 19.07 18.56 2.02
CA ILE A 368 18.09 18.24 0.97
C ILE A 368 18.74 17.45 -0.19
N TYR A 369 19.99 17.73 -0.51
CA TYR A 369 20.77 17.02 -1.54
C TYR A 369 21.18 15.63 -1.10
N GLN A 370 21.52 15.43 0.19
CA GLN A 370 21.78 14.09 0.74
C GLN A 370 20.49 13.25 0.79
N VAL A 371 19.34 13.86 1.07
CA VAL A 371 18.02 13.21 1.04
C VAL A 371 17.70 12.72 -0.37
N GLU A 372 17.88 13.57 -1.38
CA GLU A 372 17.63 13.24 -2.78
C GLU A 372 18.57 12.12 -3.25
N ASN A 373 19.87 12.20 -2.91
CA ASN A 373 20.84 11.16 -3.23
C ASN A 373 20.52 9.82 -2.55
N ALA A 374 20.11 9.82 -1.28
CA ALA A 374 19.69 8.59 -0.61
C ALA A 374 18.48 7.94 -1.28
N ALA A 375 17.52 8.74 -1.70
CA ALA A 375 16.34 8.27 -2.42
C ALA A 375 16.69 7.69 -3.80
N GLU A 376 17.60 8.33 -4.51
CA GLU A 376 18.14 7.87 -5.79
C GLU A 376 18.81 6.51 -5.63
N ILE A 377 19.80 6.38 -4.72
CA ILE A 377 20.52 5.12 -4.43
C ILE A 377 19.51 4.01 -4.06
N GLY A 378 18.51 4.34 -3.25
CA GLY A 378 17.49 3.38 -2.84
C GLY A 378 16.71 2.80 -4.01
N MET A 379 16.43 3.59 -5.05
CA MET A 379 15.72 3.11 -6.24
C MET A 379 16.64 2.42 -7.24
N GLU A 380 17.81 2.97 -7.55
CA GLU A 380 18.68 2.40 -8.59
C GLU A 380 18.98 0.92 -8.36
N HIS A 381 19.15 0.51 -7.09
CA HIS A 381 19.40 -0.88 -6.68
C HIS A 381 18.14 -1.77 -6.69
N ASN A 382 17.00 -1.24 -7.10
CA ASN A 382 15.74 -1.96 -7.27
C ASN A 382 15.18 -1.89 -8.70
N LEU A 383 15.89 -1.24 -9.64
CA LEU A 383 15.51 -1.20 -11.05
C LEU A 383 15.42 -2.60 -11.64
N GLY A 384 14.39 -2.85 -12.44
CA GLY A 384 14.14 -4.14 -13.07
C GLY A 384 13.50 -5.20 -12.17
N LEU A 385 13.19 -4.90 -10.91
CA LEU A 385 12.59 -5.86 -9.99
C LEU A 385 11.17 -6.24 -10.45
N THR A 386 11.02 -7.53 -10.79
CA THR A 386 9.75 -8.11 -11.27
C THR A 386 8.71 -8.26 -10.16
N CYS A 387 7.43 -8.33 -10.50
CA CYS A 387 6.35 -8.72 -9.59
C CYS A 387 5.79 -10.08 -9.99
N ASP A 388 6.30 -11.13 -9.38
CA ASP A 388 6.09 -12.54 -9.71
C ASP A 388 5.75 -13.40 -8.48
N PRO A 389 4.73 -13.02 -7.67
CA PRO A 389 4.39 -13.73 -6.44
C PRO A 389 3.88 -15.15 -6.73
N ILE A 390 4.38 -16.12 -5.94
CA ILE A 390 3.99 -17.54 -6.06
C ILE A 390 2.51 -17.67 -5.69
N GLY A 391 1.76 -18.40 -6.50
CA GLY A 391 0.31 -18.57 -6.32
C GLY A 391 -0.50 -17.25 -6.38
N GLY A 392 0.12 -16.15 -6.80
CA GLY A 392 -0.51 -14.81 -6.76
C GLY A 392 -0.69 -14.26 -5.34
N LEU A 393 0.01 -14.81 -4.35
CA LEU A 393 -0.12 -14.42 -2.94
C LEU A 393 0.99 -13.42 -2.55
N VAL A 394 0.65 -12.40 -1.77
CA VAL A 394 1.61 -11.41 -1.24
C VAL A 394 2.39 -12.04 -0.08
N GLN A 395 3.11 -13.13 -0.36
CA GLN A 395 3.88 -13.93 0.59
C GLN A 395 5.31 -14.12 0.09
N ILE A 396 5.53 -15.02 -0.85
CA ILE A 396 6.84 -15.30 -1.41
C ILE A 396 6.88 -14.78 -2.86
N PRO A 397 7.82 -13.92 -3.23
CA PRO A 397 8.97 -13.43 -2.44
C PRO A 397 8.72 -12.09 -1.72
N CYS A 398 7.49 -11.62 -1.62
CA CYS A 398 7.17 -10.27 -1.15
C CYS A 398 7.69 -9.99 0.26
N ILE A 399 7.55 -10.97 1.18
CA ILE A 399 7.98 -10.83 2.58
C ILE A 399 9.48 -10.58 2.65
N GLU A 400 10.29 -11.40 1.97
CA GLU A 400 11.76 -11.26 1.95
C GLU A 400 12.20 -9.99 1.23
N ARG A 401 11.53 -9.61 0.13
CA ARG A 401 11.84 -8.37 -0.61
C ARG A 401 11.66 -7.12 0.25
N ASN A 402 10.70 -7.13 1.16
CA ASN A 402 10.52 -6.02 2.10
C ASN A 402 11.66 -5.94 3.12
N ALA A 403 12.09 -7.06 3.69
CA ALA A 403 13.23 -7.12 4.60
C ALA A 403 14.51 -6.60 3.91
N MET A 404 14.80 -7.11 2.71
CA MET A 404 15.92 -6.63 1.91
C MET A 404 15.80 -5.16 1.54
N GLY A 405 14.61 -4.68 1.19
CA GLY A 405 14.34 -3.27 0.86
C GLY A 405 14.58 -2.34 2.05
N ALA A 406 14.21 -2.76 3.26
CA ALA A 406 14.45 -1.98 4.48
C ALA A 406 15.95 -1.86 4.79
N VAL A 407 16.70 -2.96 4.68
CA VAL A 407 18.18 -2.94 4.86
C VAL A 407 18.86 -2.09 3.80
N LYS A 408 18.45 -2.21 2.52
CA LYS A 408 18.96 -1.35 1.44
C LYS A 408 18.70 0.13 1.71
N ALA A 409 17.52 0.51 2.21
CA ALA A 409 17.18 1.89 2.53
C ALA A 409 18.11 2.48 3.60
N ILE A 410 18.39 1.72 4.67
CA ILE A 410 19.34 2.13 5.71
C ILE A 410 20.75 2.28 5.12
N ASN A 411 21.18 1.35 4.26
CA ASN A 411 22.50 1.43 3.65
C ASN A 411 22.61 2.60 2.66
N ALA A 412 21.58 2.87 1.86
CA ALA A 412 21.52 4.01 0.95
C ALA A 412 21.64 5.35 1.71
N GLN A 413 20.90 5.50 2.82
CA GLN A 413 21.03 6.63 3.73
C GLN A 413 22.47 6.79 4.24
N ARG A 414 23.10 5.69 4.70
CA ARG A 414 24.47 5.72 5.22
C ARG A 414 25.49 6.14 4.17
N MET A 415 25.31 5.69 2.92
CA MET A 415 26.17 6.11 1.80
C MET A 415 25.99 7.60 1.50
N ALA A 416 24.76 8.07 1.35
CA ALA A 416 24.47 9.45 1.01
C ALA A 416 24.99 10.45 2.06
N MET A 417 24.86 10.12 3.35
CA MET A 417 25.35 10.98 4.44
C MET A 417 26.88 11.00 4.60
N ARG A 418 27.62 10.13 3.93
CA ARG A 418 29.09 10.19 3.86
C ARG A 418 29.59 11.18 2.81
N GLY A 419 28.75 11.56 1.84
CA GLY A 419 29.01 12.53 0.81
C GLY A 419 28.47 13.93 1.13
N ASP A 420 28.74 14.87 0.26
CA ASP A 420 28.23 16.25 0.30
C ASP A 420 26.87 16.44 -0.41
N GLY A 421 26.25 15.34 -0.85
CA GLY A 421 25.01 15.33 -1.63
C GLY A 421 25.21 15.56 -3.13
N LYS A 422 26.43 15.83 -3.62
CA LYS A 422 26.70 15.92 -5.06
C LYS A 422 26.86 14.55 -5.68
N HIS A 423 26.04 14.26 -6.67
CA HIS A 423 26.05 12.98 -7.38
C HIS A 423 25.68 13.17 -8.85
N ARG A 424 25.89 12.15 -9.66
CA ARG A 424 25.81 12.26 -11.13
C ARG A 424 24.44 11.91 -11.69
N VAL A 425 23.73 11.00 -11.03
CA VAL A 425 22.43 10.50 -11.44
C VAL A 425 21.38 11.11 -10.49
N SER A 426 20.53 12.00 -11.00
CA SER A 426 19.48 12.58 -10.18
C SER A 426 18.31 11.60 -9.97
N LEU A 427 17.53 11.80 -8.90
CA LEU A 427 16.33 11.06 -8.62
C LEU A 427 15.34 11.08 -9.80
N ASP A 428 15.21 12.20 -10.51
CA ASP A 428 14.35 12.31 -11.69
C ASP A 428 14.79 11.38 -12.84
N LYS A 429 16.11 11.19 -13.01
CA LYS A 429 16.65 10.25 -14.00
C LYS A 429 16.35 8.81 -13.63
N VAL A 430 16.46 8.46 -12.36
CA VAL A 430 16.15 7.12 -11.87
C VAL A 430 14.64 6.84 -11.98
N ILE A 431 13.78 7.81 -11.65
CA ILE A 431 12.32 7.70 -11.83
C ILE A 431 11.98 7.47 -13.31
N LYS A 432 12.61 8.24 -14.21
CA LYS A 432 12.44 8.04 -15.66
C LYS A 432 12.88 6.64 -16.08
N THR A 433 14.04 6.19 -15.61
CA THR A 433 14.56 4.84 -15.92
C THR A 433 13.62 3.77 -15.42
N MET A 434 13.09 3.89 -14.19
CA MET A 434 12.10 2.97 -13.66
C MET A 434 10.84 2.89 -14.54
N ARG A 435 10.34 4.02 -15.01
CA ARG A 435 9.20 4.07 -15.92
C ARG A 435 9.49 3.37 -17.24
N ASP A 436 10.64 3.65 -17.83
CA ASP A 436 11.05 3.08 -19.12
C ASP A 436 11.27 1.56 -18.98
N THR A 437 12.01 1.11 -17.95
CA THR A 437 12.17 -0.31 -17.61
C THR A 437 10.81 -1.01 -17.37
N GLY A 438 9.88 -0.32 -16.70
CA GLY A 438 8.53 -0.82 -16.49
C GLY A 438 7.75 -1.02 -17.80
N ARG A 439 7.94 -0.16 -18.81
CA ARG A 439 7.34 -0.34 -20.15
C ARG A 439 7.92 -1.55 -20.88
N ASP A 440 9.24 -1.73 -20.80
CA ASP A 440 9.95 -2.82 -21.46
C ASP A 440 9.71 -4.18 -20.77
N MET A 441 9.31 -4.15 -19.51
CA MET A 441 8.99 -5.37 -18.75
C MET A 441 7.77 -6.08 -19.35
N GLN A 442 7.90 -7.37 -19.67
CA GLN A 442 6.80 -8.16 -20.20
C GLN A 442 5.69 -8.35 -19.15
N ASP A 443 4.44 -8.39 -19.58
CA ASP A 443 3.25 -8.53 -18.71
C ASP A 443 3.30 -9.72 -17.77
N LYS A 444 3.96 -10.82 -18.17
CA LYS A 444 4.13 -12.01 -17.30
C LYS A 444 4.93 -11.73 -16.01
N TYR A 445 5.65 -10.62 -15.93
CA TYR A 445 6.42 -10.18 -14.77
C TYR A 445 5.76 -9.04 -13.98
N LYS A 446 4.50 -8.71 -14.29
CA LYS A 446 3.73 -7.60 -13.72
C LYS A 446 2.50 -8.10 -12.96
N GLU A 447 2.71 -8.73 -11.80
CA GLU A 447 1.64 -9.19 -10.90
C GLU A 447 0.61 -10.15 -11.57
N THR A 448 1.06 -10.93 -12.56
CA THR A 448 0.18 -11.87 -13.30
C THR A 448 0.34 -13.32 -12.86
N SER A 449 1.37 -13.63 -12.09
CA SER A 449 1.76 -15.01 -11.72
C SER A 449 1.96 -15.96 -12.91
N ARG A 450 2.33 -15.39 -14.09
CA ARG A 450 2.54 -16.12 -15.33
C ARG A 450 4.01 -16.24 -15.73
N GLY A 451 4.93 -15.77 -14.90
CA GLY A 451 6.37 -15.76 -15.15
C GLY A 451 7.17 -15.68 -13.88
N GLY A 452 8.50 -15.70 -14.00
CA GLY A 452 9.43 -15.58 -12.89
C GLY A 452 9.29 -16.70 -11.87
N LEU A 453 9.37 -16.35 -10.58
CA LEU A 453 9.26 -17.33 -9.48
C LEU A 453 7.90 -18.05 -9.47
N ALA A 454 6.83 -17.38 -9.87
CA ALA A 454 5.48 -17.93 -9.86
C ALA A 454 5.31 -19.22 -10.70
N VAL A 455 6.14 -19.40 -11.73
CA VAL A 455 6.06 -20.58 -12.61
C VAL A 455 7.25 -21.54 -12.45
N ASN A 456 8.28 -21.13 -11.72
CA ASN A 456 9.50 -21.93 -11.51
C ASN A 456 9.52 -22.66 -10.16
N VAL A 457 8.54 -22.41 -9.31
CA VAL A 457 8.30 -23.16 -8.06
C VAL A 457 7.15 -24.09 -8.31
N ILE A 458 7.42 -25.39 -8.34
CA ILE A 458 6.38 -26.42 -8.46
C ILE A 458 5.74 -26.58 -7.09
N GLU A 459 4.47 -26.27 -6.98
CA GLU A 459 3.67 -26.60 -5.80
C GLU A 459 3.43 -28.13 -5.85
N CYS A 460 4.04 -28.87 -4.92
CA CYS A 460 3.76 -30.30 -4.72
C CYS A 460 2.56 -30.49 -3.80
#